data_137e75bcbba8de89f1017170a93ac541
#
_entry.id   137e75bcbba8de89f1017170a93ac541
#
_cell.length_a   1.000
_cell.length_b   1.000
_cell.length_c   1.000
_cell.angle_alpha   90.00
_cell.angle_beta   90.00
_cell.angle_gamma   90.00
#
_symmetry.space_group_name_H-M   'P 1'
#
loop_
_entity.id
_entity.type
_entity.pdbx_description
1 polymer ?
#
loop_
_entity_poly.entity_id
_entity_poly.type
_entity_poly.pdbx_seq_one_letter_code
_entity_poly.pdbx_strand_id
1 'polypeptide(L)'
;MSSPSQVAAGFTITGLLDGASRTRGRYPVSEIAVADIADHPANAAYSMDPAGIAELAESIREDGLTDLPLVRKVGDGSWQMVSGHRRKAAYALLAKDDPAYERMPCRVIEGIDDERAVTLLHAANYFTRALTVTERAAATEALRGDAVRLRSEDPSLSGMRVDDVQAAIIERQTGSKVSGQPIARE
;
A
#
# COMPACT_ATOMS: atom_id res chain seq x y z
N MET A 1 36.49 9.46 8.66
CA MET A 1 35.94 9.99 7.39
C MET A 1 35.76 8.79 6.47
N SER A 2 34.53 8.25 6.41
CA SER A 2 34.21 7.07 5.57
C SER A 2 33.90 7.53 4.17
N SER A 3 34.61 6.96 3.20
CA SER A 3 34.52 7.30 1.77
C SER A 3 33.13 7.00 1.18
N PRO A 4 32.64 7.82 0.21
CA PRO A 4 31.36 7.61 -0.47
C PRO A 4 31.26 6.31 -1.27
N SER A 5 32.40 5.63 -1.52
CA SER A 5 32.45 4.38 -2.29
C SER A 5 31.92 3.13 -1.57
N GLN A 6 31.68 3.18 -0.27
CA GLN A 6 31.15 2.01 0.46
C GLN A 6 29.62 1.90 0.45
N VAL A 7 28.91 2.94 0.03
CA VAL A 7 27.45 2.92 -0.07
C VAL A 7 26.98 2.31 -1.41
N ALA A 8 27.83 2.33 -2.43
CA ALA A 8 27.49 1.80 -3.77
C ALA A 8 27.68 0.27 -3.92
N ALA A 9 28.34 -0.39 -2.98
CA ALA A 9 28.66 -1.83 -3.08
C ALA A 9 27.49 -2.78 -2.75
N GLY A 10 26.32 -2.26 -2.37
CA GLY A 10 25.13 -3.03 -2.03
C GLY A 10 24.06 -3.10 -3.14
N PHE A 11 24.26 -2.42 -4.27
CA PHE A 11 23.28 -2.38 -5.36
C PHE A 11 23.72 -3.28 -6.53
N THR A 12 23.67 -4.59 -6.33
CA THR A 12 23.76 -5.55 -7.42
C THR A 12 22.35 -5.96 -7.86
N ILE A 13 22.19 -6.29 -9.16
CA ILE A 13 20.96 -6.90 -9.71
C ILE A 13 20.54 -8.12 -8.87
N THR A 14 21.49 -8.86 -8.32
CA THR A 14 21.28 -9.93 -7.33
C THR A 14 20.62 -9.42 -6.06
N GLY A 15 20.94 -8.22 -5.58
CA GLY A 15 20.30 -7.60 -4.42
C GLY A 15 18.85 -7.18 -4.69
N LEU A 16 18.51 -6.83 -5.93
CA LEU A 16 17.13 -6.58 -6.38
C LEU A 16 16.32 -7.89 -6.43
N LEU A 17 16.93 -8.98 -6.88
CA LEU A 17 16.30 -10.31 -6.89
C LEU A 17 16.17 -10.88 -5.48
N ASP A 18 17.15 -10.66 -4.61
CA ASP A 18 17.07 -10.97 -3.17
C ASP A 18 16.04 -10.10 -2.45
N GLY A 19 15.89 -8.84 -2.84
CA GLY A 19 14.83 -7.96 -2.38
C GLY A 19 13.43 -8.49 -2.74
N ALA A 20 13.26 -9.01 -3.96
CA ALA A 20 12.03 -9.67 -4.39
C ALA A 20 11.77 -10.97 -3.60
N SER A 21 12.81 -11.75 -3.30
CA SER A 21 12.73 -12.94 -2.43
C SER A 21 12.35 -12.57 -1.00
N ARG A 22 12.95 -11.52 -0.44
CA ARG A 22 12.59 -11.00 0.90
C ARG A 22 11.15 -10.47 0.94
N THR A 23 10.66 -9.88 -0.14
CA THR A 23 9.28 -9.42 -0.25
C THR A 23 8.31 -10.61 -0.29
N ARG A 24 8.65 -11.69 -1.00
CA ARG A 24 7.84 -12.92 -1.01
C ARG A 24 7.76 -13.58 0.37
N GLY A 25 8.88 -13.66 1.10
CA GLY A 25 8.91 -14.18 2.46
C GLY A 25 8.21 -13.26 3.47
N ARG A 26 8.22 -11.94 3.23
CA ARG A 26 7.61 -10.95 4.11
C ARG A 26 6.09 -10.85 3.94
N TYR A 27 5.59 -11.18 2.75
CA TYR A 27 4.16 -11.12 2.41
C TYR A 27 3.74 -12.42 1.73
N PRO A 28 3.57 -13.50 2.49
CA PRO A 28 3.09 -14.76 1.93
C PRO A 28 1.73 -14.57 1.27
N VAL A 29 1.49 -15.36 0.23
CA VAL A 29 0.20 -15.37 -0.49
C VAL A 29 -0.70 -16.45 0.12
N SER A 30 -1.94 -16.06 0.39
CA SER A 30 -2.99 -16.96 0.89
C SER A 30 -4.28 -16.72 0.14
N GLU A 31 -5.02 -17.80 -0.14
CA GLU A 31 -6.39 -17.74 -0.64
C GLU A 31 -7.34 -17.48 0.53
N ILE A 32 -8.02 -16.33 0.49
CA ILE A 32 -8.91 -15.89 1.58
C ILE A 32 -10.31 -15.69 1.01
N ALA A 33 -11.33 -16.16 1.75
CA ALA A 33 -12.71 -15.91 1.34
C ALA A 33 -12.98 -14.40 1.33
N VAL A 34 -13.54 -13.90 0.24
CA VAL A 34 -13.82 -12.46 0.05
C VAL A 34 -14.73 -11.92 1.16
N ALA A 35 -15.68 -12.76 1.62
CA ALA A 35 -16.59 -12.44 2.71
C ALA A 35 -15.91 -12.27 4.07
N ASP A 36 -14.75 -12.90 4.28
CA ASP A 36 -14.00 -12.84 5.55
C ASP A 36 -13.09 -11.60 5.63
N ILE A 37 -12.98 -10.82 4.54
CA ILE A 37 -12.11 -9.65 4.48
C ILE A 37 -12.93 -8.40 4.74
N ALA A 38 -12.75 -7.78 5.90
CA ALA A 38 -13.35 -6.49 6.21
C ALA A 38 -12.64 -5.35 5.44
N ASP A 39 -13.39 -4.32 5.04
CA ASP A 39 -12.79 -3.10 4.51
C ASP A 39 -12.17 -2.26 5.63
N HIS A 40 -11.05 -1.61 5.34
CA HIS A 40 -10.47 -0.67 6.30
C HIS A 40 -11.30 0.63 6.32
N PRO A 41 -11.69 1.16 7.51
CA PRO A 41 -12.52 2.38 7.61
C PRO A 41 -11.92 3.59 6.88
N ALA A 42 -10.60 3.75 6.92
CA ALA A 42 -9.90 4.84 6.21
C ALA A 42 -10.07 4.78 4.67
N ASN A 43 -10.53 3.66 4.12
CA ASN A 43 -10.83 3.58 2.68
C ASN A 43 -12.01 4.45 2.26
N ALA A 44 -12.84 4.89 3.20
CA ALA A 44 -13.96 5.81 2.93
C ALA A 44 -13.50 7.15 2.31
N ALA A 45 -12.21 7.51 2.46
CA ALA A 45 -11.61 8.66 1.79
C ALA A 45 -11.46 8.50 0.26
N TYR A 46 -11.65 7.30 -0.28
CA TYR A 46 -11.40 6.97 -1.68
C TYR A 46 -12.66 6.50 -2.40
N SER A 47 -12.77 6.92 -3.65
CA SER A 47 -13.90 6.55 -4.50
C SER A 47 -13.94 5.04 -4.78
N MET A 48 -15.13 4.47 -4.60
CA MET A 48 -15.51 3.10 -4.96
C MET A 48 -16.53 3.14 -6.10
N ASP A 49 -16.18 3.84 -7.21
CA ASP A 49 -17.04 3.99 -8.37
C ASP A 49 -17.51 2.63 -8.93
N PRO A 50 -18.83 2.38 -8.99
CA PRO A 50 -19.36 1.09 -9.46
C PRO A 50 -19.01 0.77 -10.90
N ALA A 51 -18.96 1.78 -11.79
CA ALA A 51 -18.63 1.56 -13.20
C ALA A 51 -17.19 1.11 -13.35
N GLY A 52 -16.25 1.80 -12.68
CA GLY A 52 -14.85 1.40 -12.69
C GLY A 52 -14.57 0.08 -11.94
N ILE A 53 -15.43 -0.34 -11.01
CA ILE A 53 -15.36 -1.68 -10.40
C ILE A 53 -15.83 -2.74 -11.40
N ALA A 54 -16.89 -2.48 -12.18
CA ALA A 54 -17.37 -3.40 -13.20
C ALA A 54 -16.33 -3.60 -14.31
N GLU A 55 -15.72 -2.53 -14.82
CA GLU A 55 -14.61 -2.61 -15.79
C GLU A 55 -13.43 -3.44 -15.25
N LEU A 56 -13.07 -3.23 -13.98
CA LEU A 56 -12.02 -4.00 -13.32
C LEU A 56 -12.41 -5.48 -13.18
N ALA A 57 -13.69 -5.79 -12.92
CA ALA A 57 -14.17 -7.15 -12.84
C ALA A 57 -14.03 -7.87 -14.18
N GLU A 58 -14.36 -7.21 -15.30
CA GLU A 58 -14.16 -7.78 -16.64
C GLU A 58 -12.66 -8.05 -16.90
N SER A 59 -11.79 -7.07 -16.62
CA SER A 59 -10.35 -7.28 -16.76
C SER A 59 -9.85 -8.46 -15.92
N ILE A 60 -10.33 -8.61 -14.68
CA ILE A 60 -9.96 -9.74 -13.81
C ILE A 60 -10.49 -11.06 -14.38
N ARG A 61 -11.65 -11.07 -15.01
CA ARG A 61 -12.21 -12.27 -15.65
C ARG A 61 -11.36 -12.72 -16.85
N GLU A 62 -10.84 -11.76 -17.62
CA GLU A 62 -10.06 -12.03 -18.83
C GLU A 62 -8.61 -12.40 -18.49
N ASP A 63 -7.94 -11.60 -17.65
CA ASP A 63 -6.49 -11.66 -17.43
C ASP A 63 -6.08 -12.19 -16.04
N GLY A 64 -7.04 -12.32 -15.12
CA GLY A 64 -6.76 -12.62 -13.72
C GLY A 64 -6.23 -11.40 -12.94
N LEU A 65 -5.76 -11.63 -11.71
CA LEU A 65 -5.13 -10.60 -10.89
C LEU A 65 -3.66 -10.42 -11.28
N THR A 66 -3.33 -9.30 -11.90
CA THR A 66 -1.94 -8.93 -12.23
C THR A 66 -1.16 -8.42 -11.02
N ASP A 67 -1.85 -7.84 -10.03
CA ASP A 67 -1.29 -7.41 -8.75
C ASP A 67 -2.18 -7.86 -7.59
N LEU A 68 -1.57 -8.49 -6.57
CA LEU A 68 -2.30 -9.10 -5.47
C LEU A 68 -2.66 -8.06 -4.40
N PRO A 69 -3.92 -8.07 -3.90
CA PRO A 69 -4.32 -7.28 -2.74
C PRO A 69 -3.46 -7.57 -1.51
N LEU A 70 -3.35 -6.59 -0.61
CA LEU A 70 -2.66 -6.72 0.66
C LEU A 70 -3.69 -6.71 1.79
N VAL A 71 -3.63 -7.71 2.64
CA VAL A 71 -4.47 -7.84 3.84
C VAL A 71 -3.62 -8.00 5.09
N ARG A 72 -4.17 -7.62 6.24
CA ARG A 72 -3.62 -7.94 7.56
C ARG A 72 -4.57 -8.83 8.35
N LYS A 73 -4.02 -9.60 9.26
CA LYS A 73 -4.79 -10.35 10.23
C LYS A 73 -5.15 -9.45 11.40
N VAL A 74 -6.43 -9.42 11.78
CA VAL A 74 -6.93 -8.67 12.94
C VAL A 74 -7.72 -9.63 13.83
N GLY A 75 -7.45 -9.58 15.15
CA GLY A 75 -8.12 -10.47 16.11
C GLY A 75 -7.90 -11.96 15.80
N ASP A 76 -8.83 -12.80 16.24
CA ASP A 76 -8.75 -14.27 16.19
C ASP A 76 -9.13 -14.85 14.82
N GLY A 77 -8.52 -14.34 13.76
CA GLY A 77 -8.65 -14.93 12.43
C GLY A 77 -9.43 -14.12 11.41
N SER A 78 -9.94 -12.94 11.78
CA SER A 78 -10.54 -12.01 10.83
C SER A 78 -9.46 -11.28 10.02
N TRP A 79 -9.82 -10.91 8.78
CA TRP A 79 -8.94 -10.23 7.85
C TRP A 79 -9.42 -8.81 7.60
N GLN A 80 -8.48 -7.90 7.41
CA GLN A 80 -8.78 -6.52 7.02
C GLN A 80 -7.96 -6.13 5.80
N MET A 81 -8.62 -5.51 4.82
CA MET A 81 -7.99 -4.99 3.61
C MET A 81 -7.07 -3.81 3.94
N VAL A 82 -5.84 -3.87 3.50
CA VAL A 82 -4.87 -2.77 3.56
C VAL A 82 -4.74 -2.09 2.20
N SER A 83 -4.70 -2.88 1.11
CA SER A 83 -4.65 -2.36 -0.26
C SER A 83 -5.38 -3.30 -1.20
N GLY A 84 -6.17 -2.73 -2.13
CA GLY A 84 -6.90 -3.49 -3.14
C GLY A 84 -8.41 -3.57 -2.92
N HIS A 85 -9.03 -2.63 -2.20
CA HIS A 85 -10.47 -2.56 -1.96
C HIS A 85 -11.32 -2.68 -3.23
N ARG A 86 -10.90 -2.03 -4.34
CA ARG A 86 -11.59 -2.15 -5.63
C ARG A 86 -11.50 -3.56 -6.20
N ARG A 87 -10.35 -4.26 -6.05
CA ARG A 87 -10.18 -5.66 -6.49
C ARG A 87 -11.05 -6.60 -5.67
N LYS A 88 -11.14 -6.39 -4.35
CA LYS A 88 -12.08 -7.11 -3.50
C LYS A 88 -13.52 -6.92 -3.95
N ALA A 89 -13.92 -5.68 -4.24
CA ALA A 89 -15.28 -5.37 -4.73
C ALA A 89 -15.55 -6.03 -6.10
N ALA A 90 -14.56 -6.06 -6.99
CA ALA A 90 -14.66 -6.75 -8.28
C ALA A 90 -14.82 -8.27 -8.10
N TYR A 91 -14.03 -8.89 -7.20
CA TYR A 91 -14.20 -10.31 -6.85
C TYR A 91 -15.59 -10.60 -6.26
N ALA A 92 -16.07 -9.76 -5.35
CA ALA A 92 -17.43 -9.89 -4.80
C ALA A 92 -18.52 -9.71 -5.86
N LEU A 93 -18.26 -8.94 -6.92
CA LEU A 93 -19.17 -8.83 -8.06
C LEU A 93 -19.16 -10.12 -8.89
N LEU A 94 -17.99 -10.63 -9.24
CA LEU A 94 -17.82 -11.86 -10.02
C LEU A 94 -18.33 -13.10 -9.29
N ALA A 95 -18.15 -13.17 -7.97
CA ALA A 95 -18.62 -14.29 -7.15
C ALA A 95 -20.14 -14.48 -7.14
N LYS A 96 -20.91 -13.49 -7.61
CA LYS A 96 -22.37 -13.64 -7.76
C LYS A 96 -22.75 -14.64 -8.85
N ASP A 97 -21.90 -14.72 -9.87
CA ASP A 97 -22.16 -15.51 -11.07
C ASP A 97 -21.26 -16.75 -11.14
N ASP A 98 -20.06 -16.70 -10.49
CA ASP A 98 -19.05 -17.74 -10.54
C ASP A 98 -18.40 -17.98 -9.15
N PRO A 99 -18.65 -19.15 -8.52
CA PRO A 99 -18.07 -19.50 -7.23
C PRO A 99 -16.52 -19.51 -7.20
N ALA A 100 -15.84 -19.59 -8.34
CA ALA A 100 -14.39 -19.53 -8.43
C ALA A 100 -13.82 -18.22 -7.84
N TYR A 101 -14.63 -17.15 -7.81
CA TYR A 101 -14.25 -15.86 -7.25
C TYR A 101 -14.64 -15.65 -5.78
N GLU A 102 -15.19 -16.65 -5.10
CA GLU A 102 -15.49 -16.55 -3.66
C GLU A 102 -14.22 -16.43 -2.80
N ARG A 103 -13.09 -16.90 -3.33
CA ARG A 103 -11.78 -16.80 -2.67
C ARG A 103 -10.84 -15.98 -3.54
N MET A 104 -10.06 -15.11 -2.89
CA MET A 104 -9.16 -14.19 -3.56
C MET A 104 -7.72 -14.41 -3.06
N PRO A 105 -6.73 -14.54 -3.97
CA PRO A 105 -5.34 -14.60 -3.58
C PRO A 105 -4.89 -13.24 -3.06
N CYS A 106 -4.45 -13.20 -1.80
CA CYS A 106 -4.02 -12.01 -1.10
C CYS A 106 -2.60 -12.17 -0.56
N ARG A 107 -1.83 -11.10 -0.58
CA ARG A 107 -0.61 -10.99 0.22
C ARG A 107 -0.99 -10.70 1.66
N VAL A 108 -0.38 -11.41 2.59
CA VAL A 108 -0.64 -11.27 4.02
C VAL A 108 0.49 -10.50 4.67
N ILE A 109 0.17 -9.41 5.38
CA ILE A 109 1.11 -8.71 6.25
C ILE A 109 0.73 -8.99 7.71
N GLU A 110 1.72 -9.39 8.50
CA GLU A 110 1.54 -9.68 9.93
C GLU A 110 2.28 -8.65 10.79
N GLY A 111 1.83 -8.51 12.04
CA GLY A 111 2.53 -7.70 13.05
C GLY A 111 2.50 -6.20 12.80
N ILE A 112 1.54 -5.70 12.03
CA ILE A 112 1.31 -4.25 11.89
C ILE A 112 0.11 -3.80 12.73
N ASP A 113 0.25 -2.63 13.35
CA ASP A 113 -0.83 -1.94 14.04
C ASP A 113 -1.77 -1.23 13.04
N ASP A 114 -2.79 -0.57 13.58
CA ASP A 114 -3.79 0.14 12.80
C ASP A 114 -3.20 1.37 12.10
N GLU A 115 -2.33 2.09 12.77
CA GLU A 115 -1.67 3.29 12.29
C GLU A 115 -0.79 2.98 11.07
N ARG A 116 -0.04 1.89 11.13
CA ARG A 116 0.77 1.42 10.00
C ARG A 116 -0.09 0.93 8.84
N ALA A 117 -1.23 0.28 9.11
CA ALA A 117 -2.18 -0.13 8.08
C ALA A 117 -2.76 1.07 7.34
N VAL A 118 -3.15 2.14 8.07
CA VAL A 118 -3.62 3.41 7.50
C VAL A 118 -2.57 4.03 6.59
N THR A 119 -1.32 4.12 7.06
CA THR A 119 -0.20 4.65 6.26
C THR A 119 -0.02 3.87 4.95
N LEU A 120 -0.02 2.54 5.01
CA LEU A 120 0.13 1.68 3.83
C LEU A 120 -1.05 1.84 2.86
N LEU A 121 -2.28 1.97 3.39
CA LEU A 121 -3.48 2.20 2.59
C LEU A 121 -3.37 3.52 1.81
N HIS A 122 -3.03 4.61 2.47
CA HIS A 122 -2.89 5.91 1.82
C HIS A 122 -1.73 5.93 0.83
N ALA A 123 -0.59 5.35 1.18
CA ALA A 123 0.55 5.24 0.28
C ALA A 123 0.20 4.45 -1.00
N ALA A 124 -0.45 3.30 -0.86
CA ALA A 124 -0.86 2.49 -2.00
C ALA A 124 -1.80 3.25 -2.95
N ASN A 125 -2.76 4.01 -2.41
CA ASN A 125 -3.67 4.80 -3.24
C ASN A 125 -2.98 6.02 -3.87
N TYR A 126 -2.08 6.69 -3.15
CA TYR A 126 -1.40 7.90 -3.63
C TYR A 126 -0.62 7.65 -4.93
N PHE A 127 -0.10 6.44 -5.12
CA PHE A 127 0.81 6.12 -6.23
C PHE A 127 0.18 5.30 -7.36
N THR A 128 -0.94 4.65 -7.12
CA THR A 128 -1.50 3.70 -8.08
C THR A 128 -2.63 4.25 -8.93
N ARG A 129 -3.16 5.44 -8.61
CA ARG A 129 -4.27 6.04 -9.35
C ARG A 129 -4.23 7.57 -9.36
N ALA A 130 -4.94 8.17 -10.33
CA ALA A 130 -5.21 9.59 -10.30
C ALA A 130 -6.17 9.89 -9.14
N LEU A 131 -5.68 10.61 -8.13
CA LEU A 131 -6.46 11.02 -6.97
C LEU A 131 -7.14 12.35 -7.25
N THR A 132 -8.37 12.50 -6.77
CA THR A 132 -9.02 13.80 -6.64
C THR A 132 -8.25 14.68 -5.65
N VAL A 133 -8.53 15.99 -5.65
CA VAL A 133 -7.89 16.95 -4.71
C VAL A 133 -8.13 16.52 -3.27
N THR A 134 -9.36 16.10 -2.94
CA THR A 134 -9.74 15.67 -1.58
C THR A 134 -9.02 14.38 -1.17
N GLU A 135 -8.98 13.38 -2.06
CA GLU A 135 -8.28 12.11 -1.82
C GLU A 135 -6.77 12.34 -1.63
N ARG A 136 -6.19 13.24 -2.43
CA ARG A 136 -4.77 13.60 -2.31
C ARG A 136 -4.48 14.30 -0.99
N ALA A 137 -5.35 15.21 -0.55
CA ALA A 137 -5.20 15.89 0.73
C ALA A 137 -5.23 14.91 1.91
N ALA A 138 -6.17 13.96 1.93
CA ALA A 138 -6.26 12.93 2.96
C ALA A 138 -5.01 12.03 3.00
N ALA A 139 -4.53 11.59 1.84
CA ALA A 139 -3.31 10.80 1.73
C ALA A 139 -2.06 11.56 2.19
N THR A 140 -1.95 12.85 1.83
CA THR A 140 -0.84 13.71 2.24
C THR A 140 -0.81 13.91 3.75
N GLU A 141 -1.96 14.12 4.38
CA GLU A 141 -2.04 14.31 5.84
C GLU A 141 -1.66 13.04 6.60
N ALA A 142 -2.13 11.87 6.15
CA ALA A 142 -1.75 10.59 6.76
C ALA A 142 -0.24 10.32 6.67
N LEU A 143 0.37 10.57 5.50
CA LEU A 143 1.82 10.45 5.31
C LEU A 143 2.62 11.46 6.14
N ARG A 144 2.07 12.66 6.36
CA ARG A 144 2.66 13.68 7.23
C ARG A 144 2.66 13.21 8.70
N GLY A 145 1.57 12.62 9.18
CA GLY A 145 1.49 12.03 10.53
C GLY A 145 2.59 10.98 10.74
N ASP A 146 2.74 10.07 9.78
CA ASP A 146 3.79 9.04 9.84
C ASP A 146 5.21 9.64 9.82
N ALA A 147 5.45 10.68 9.03
CA ALA A 147 6.73 11.39 8.99
C ALA A 147 7.06 12.07 10.32
N VAL A 148 6.07 12.68 10.98
CA VAL A 148 6.24 13.28 12.32
C VAL A 148 6.60 12.23 13.35
N ARG A 149 5.90 11.09 13.35
CA ARG A 149 6.16 9.98 14.26
C ARG A 149 7.55 9.40 14.06
N LEU A 150 7.92 9.03 12.83
CA LEU A 150 9.24 8.48 12.51
C LEU A 150 10.37 9.43 12.92
N ARG A 151 10.19 10.74 12.72
CA ARG A 151 11.16 11.74 13.16
C ARG A 151 11.33 11.77 14.69
N SER A 152 10.27 11.47 15.46
CA SER A 152 10.34 11.41 16.93
C SER A 152 10.96 10.13 17.44
N GLU A 153 10.81 9.02 16.72
CA GLU A 153 11.28 7.69 17.12
C GLU A 153 12.73 7.41 16.66
N ASP A 154 13.16 8.01 15.55
CA ASP A 154 14.50 7.79 14.99
C ASP A 154 15.40 9.03 15.17
N PRO A 155 16.41 8.97 16.06
CA PRO A 155 17.34 10.07 16.29
C PRO A 155 18.07 10.56 15.04
N SER A 156 18.26 9.69 14.03
CA SER A 156 18.93 10.06 12.78
C SER A 156 18.11 11.03 11.93
N LEU A 157 16.81 11.08 12.15
CA LEU A 157 15.85 11.95 11.44
C LEU A 157 15.53 13.24 12.20
N SER A 158 16.00 13.40 13.44
CA SER A 158 15.62 14.51 14.33
C SER A 158 15.97 15.90 13.77
N GLY A 159 17.00 15.99 12.94
CA GLY A 159 17.44 17.24 12.27
C GLY A 159 16.76 17.50 10.92
N MET A 160 16.01 16.57 10.38
CA MET A 160 15.34 16.70 9.08
C MET A 160 14.02 17.46 9.21
N ARG A 161 13.61 18.15 8.14
CA ARG A 161 12.26 18.72 8.06
C ARG A 161 11.24 17.60 7.87
N VAL A 162 10.03 17.78 8.39
CA VAL A 162 8.94 16.79 8.22
C VAL A 162 8.67 16.49 6.74
N ASP A 163 8.71 17.54 5.89
CA ASP A 163 8.50 17.41 4.44
C ASP A 163 9.59 16.55 3.78
N ASP A 164 10.83 16.62 4.25
CA ASP A 164 11.95 15.82 3.73
C ASP A 164 11.82 14.35 4.18
N VAL A 165 11.37 14.11 5.41
CA VAL A 165 11.07 12.75 5.92
C VAL A 165 9.88 12.16 5.15
N GLN A 166 8.85 12.95 4.89
CA GLN A 166 7.70 12.53 4.09
C GLN A 166 8.13 12.18 2.66
N ALA A 167 8.95 13.01 2.02
CA ALA A 167 9.51 12.75 0.70
C ALA A 167 10.33 11.44 0.67
N ALA A 168 11.14 11.19 1.71
CA ALA A 168 11.92 9.95 1.84
C ALA A 168 11.03 8.70 2.01
N ILE A 169 9.92 8.80 2.75
CA ILE A 169 8.93 7.72 2.87
C ILE A 169 8.35 7.41 1.49
N ILE A 170 7.96 8.44 0.76
CA ILE A 170 7.40 8.35 -0.59
C ILE A 170 8.42 7.70 -1.54
N GLU A 171 9.65 8.21 -1.58
CA GLU A 171 10.73 7.69 -2.44
C GLU A 171 11.03 6.22 -2.15
N ARG A 172 11.08 5.83 -0.86
CA ARG A 172 11.33 4.45 -0.44
C ARG A 172 10.22 3.48 -0.89
N GLN A 173 8.98 3.96 -0.97
CA GLN A 173 7.84 3.13 -1.35
C GLN A 173 7.61 3.06 -2.86
N THR A 174 8.01 4.08 -3.60
CA THR A 174 7.73 4.22 -5.04
C THR A 174 8.92 4.06 -5.94
N GLY A 175 10.13 4.21 -5.41
CA GLY A 175 11.34 4.33 -6.20
C GLY A 175 11.46 5.65 -6.99
N SER A 176 10.49 6.56 -6.84
CA SER A 176 10.47 7.86 -7.55
C SER A 176 10.92 8.98 -6.61
N LYS A 177 11.93 9.76 -7.05
CA LYS A 177 12.38 10.94 -6.31
C LYS A 177 11.27 11.99 -6.27
N VAL A 178 10.88 12.36 -5.05
CA VAL A 178 9.97 13.48 -4.79
C VAL A 178 10.79 14.59 -4.15
N SER A 179 10.73 15.82 -4.71
CA SER A 179 11.38 16.95 -4.05
C SER A 179 10.62 17.31 -2.78
N GLY A 180 11.34 17.51 -1.66
CA GLY A 180 10.78 17.93 -0.38
C GLY A 180 10.29 19.40 -0.37
N GLN A 181 9.88 19.95 -1.51
CA GLN A 181 9.20 21.25 -1.54
C GLN A 181 7.79 21.09 -0.97
N PRO A 182 7.33 22.02 -0.12
CA PRO A 182 5.98 22.00 0.40
C PRO A 182 5.00 21.95 -0.78
N ILE A 183 4.13 20.95 -0.78
CA ILE A 183 2.99 20.91 -1.70
C ILE A 183 2.20 22.18 -1.38
N ALA A 184 2.21 23.13 -2.32
CA ALA A 184 1.60 24.43 -2.13
C ALA A 184 0.15 24.23 -1.67
N ARG A 185 -0.20 24.90 -0.57
CA ARG A 185 -1.59 25.07 -0.16
C ARG A 185 -2.22 25.99 -1.21
N GLU A 186 -2.95 25.40 -2.15
CA GLU A 186 -3.96 26.13 -2.92
C GLU A 186 -5.31 26.02 -2.21
#